data_9cfebf65d349951958d4fd8874a5a779
#
_entry.id   9cfebf65d349951958d4fd8874a5a779
#
_cell.length_a   1.000
_cell.length_b   1.000
_cell.length_c   1.000
_cell.angle_alpha   90.00
_cell.angle_beta   90.00
_cell.angle_gamma   90.00
#
_symmetry.space_group_name_H-M   'P 1'
#
loop_
_entity.id
_entity.type
_entity.pdbx_description
1 polymer ?
#
loop_
_entity_poly.entity_id
_entity_poly.type
_entity_poly.pdbx_seq_one_letter_code
_entity_poly.pdbx_strand_id
1 'polypeptide(L)'
;ECFNSQKGNNNAYCQDNPIGWLNWNNAKNHADCIAFVQAIAAFRRAHPILSSEMPFCFSDYKTHGFPDLSYHGENAWITGIDYGRMSLGMLYCGAYSRSENQEDVYVAYNFFSAVSTLALPKLGKKKWYLVVDSADEVPYKESPVAMKSDASIAMKPQSICILIGKQEVK
;
A
#
# COMPACT_ATOMS: atom_id res chain seq x y z
N GLU A 1 -0.55 -9.17 14.83
CA GLU A 1 -0.32 -7.86 15.44
C GLU A 1 0.21 -7.96 16.88
N CYS A 2 -0.15 -9.02 17.61
CA CYS A 2 0.33 -9.25 18.98
C CYS A 2 1.67 -9.99 19.06
N PHE A 3 2.32 -10.25 17.94
CA PHE A 3 3.58 -11.01 17.84
C PHE A 3 3.50 -12.35 18.58
N ASN A 4 2.40 -13.07 18.37
CA ASN A 4 2.22 -14.38 18.98
C ASN A 4 3.27 -15.36 18.48
N SER A 5 3.80 -16.20 19.37
CA SER A 5 4.82 -17.19 19.05
C SER A 5 4.39 -18.57 19.54
N GLN A 6 4.52 -19.54 18.67
CA GLN A 6 4.33 -20.96 19.03
C GLN A 6 5.62 -21.62 19.54
N LYS A 7 6.65 -20.81 19.89
CA LYS A 7 7.93 -21.27 20.45
C LYS A 7 8.62 -22.37 19.62
N GLY A 8 8.52 -22.24 18.29
CA GLY A 8 9.11 -23.23 17.35
C GLY A 8 8.24 -24.45 17.07
N ASN A 9 7.05 -24.58 17.67
CA ASN A 9 6.10 -25.63 17.30
C ASN A 9 5.46 -25.29 15.95
N ASN A 10 5.71 -26.10 14.94
CA ASN A 10 5.19 -25.89 13.59
C ASN A 10 3.75 -26.41 13.37
N ASN A 11 3.17 -27.11 14.35
CA ASN A 11 1.82 -27.63 14.29
C ASN A 11 1.18 -27.68 15.66
N ALA A 12 0.46 -26.61 16.01
CA ALA A 12 -0.31 -26.51 17.25
C ALA A 12 -1.73 -27.11 17.12
N TYR A 13 -2.05 -27.79 16.03
CA TYR A 13 -3.36 -28.43 15.81
C TYR A 13 -3.68 -29.42 16.94
N CYS A 14 -4.88 -29.41 17.44
CA CYS A 14 -5.35 -30.22 18.59
C CYS A 14 -4.61 -29.95 19.91
N GLN A 15 -3.86 -28.85 20.04
CA GLN A 15 -3.18 -28.49 21.27
C GLN A 15 -3.90 -27.34 21.98
N ASP A 16 -4.74 -27.65 22.94
CA ASP A 16 -5.40 -26.64 23.78
C ASP A 16 -4.51 -26.27 24.97
N ASN A 17 -3.47 -25.49 24.69
CA ASN A 17 -2.48 -25.06 25.67
C ASN A 17 -1.86 -23.70 25.26
N PRO A 18 -1.01 -23.08 26.11
CA PRO A 18 -0.41 -21.77 25.83
C PRO A 18 0.43 -21.67 24.55
N ILE A 19 0.79 -22.78 23.92
CA ILE A 19 1.45 -22.77 22.60
C ILE A 19 0.50 -22.28 21.50
N GLY A 20 -0.76 -22.73 21.54
CA GLY A 20 -1.79 -22.34 20.57
C GLY A 20 -2.58 -21.08 20.97
N TRP A 21 -2.58 -20.69 22.23
CA TRP A 21 -3.36 -19.56 22.72
C TRP A 21 -2.73 -18.22 22.35
N LEU A 22 -3.58 -17.24 22.03
CA LEU A 22 -3.15 -15.88 21.80
C LEU A 22 -2.78 -15.21 23.13
N ASN A 23 -1.54 -14.74 23.25
CA ASN A 23 -1.08 -14.02 24.42
C ASN A 23 -1.48 -12.53 24.35
N TRP A 24 -2.61 -12.19 24.93
CA TRP A 24 -3.13 -10.82 24.96
C TRP A 24 -2.25 -9.82 25.72
N ASN A 25 -1.36 -10.27 26.60
CA ASN A 25 -0.43 -9.36 27.26
C ASN A 25 0.57 -8.76 26.26
N ASN A 26 0.89 -9.47 25.19
CA ASN A 26 1.75 -8.94 24.12
C ASN A 26 1.10 -7.76 23.38
N ALA A 27 -0.22 -7.68 23.34
CA ALA A 27 -0.91 -6.56 22.70
C ALA A 27 -0.53 -5.20 23.32
N LYS A 28 -0.28 -5.15 24.64
CA LYS A 28 0.17 -3.93 25.33
C LYS A 28 1.60 -3.54 24.94
N ASN A 29 2.45 -4.53 24.71
CA ASN A 29 3.85 -4.32 24.36
C ASN A 29 4.03 -3.93 22.88
N HIS A 30 3.03 -4.19 22.04
CA HIS A 30 3.04 -3.96 20.59
C HIS A 30 1.85 -3.10 20.15
N ALA A 31 1.47 -2.13 20.99
CA ALA A 31 0.34 -1.24 20.73
C ALA A 31 0.54 -0.40 19.46
N ASP A 32 1.76 -0.03 19.15
CA ASP A 32 2.18 0.66 17.93
C ASP A 32 1.90 -0.16 16.67
N CYS A 33 2.25 -1.45 16.67
CA CYS A 33 1.95 -2.34 15.56
C CYS A 33 0.44 -2.54 15.38
N ILE A 34 -0.30 -2.70 16.48
CA ILE A 34 -1.76 -2.81 16.44
C ILE A 34 -2.38 -1.54 15.88
N ALA A 35 -1.95 -0.37 16.33
CA ALA A 35 -2.42 0.91 15.82
C ALA A 35 -2.13 1.08 14.32
N PHE A 36 -0.94 0.68 13.87
CA PHE A 36 -0.59 0.69 12.44
C PHE A 36 -1.53 -0.21 11.62
N VAL A 37 -1.76 -1.46 12.05
CA VAL A 37 -2.66 -2.39 11.33
C VAL A 37 -4.09 -1.85 11.32
N GLN A 38 -4.57 -1.26 12.42
CA GLN A 38 -5.89 -0.63 12.48
C GLN A 38 -5.99 0.55 11.51
N ALA A 39 -4.95 1.39 11.41
CA ALA A 39 -4.91 2.51 10.47
C ALA A 39 -4.94 2.03 9.00
N ILE A 40 -4.16 1.00 8.66
CA ILE A 40 -4.17 0.40 7.31
C ILE A 40 -5.52 -0.24 6.99
N ALA A 41 -6.15 -0.92 7.94
CA ALA A 41 -7.48 -1.49 7.76
C ALA A 41 -8.55 -0.40 7.56
N ALA A 42 -8.45 0.71 8.29
CA ALA A 42 -9.31 1.88 8.10
C ALA A 42 -9.08 2.53 6.73
N PHE A 43 -7.82 2.71 6.34
CA PHE A 43 -7.45 3.22 5.01
C PHE A 43 -8.05 2.36 3.89
N ARG A 44 -7.91 1.03 3.97
CA ARG A 44 -8.49 0.12 2.98
C ARG A 44 -10.02 0.25 2.89
N ARG A 45 -10.72 0.40 4.03
CA ARG A 45 -12.18 0.63 4.04
C ARG A 45 -12.57 1.97 3.44
N ALA A 46 -11.75 3.01 3.66
CA ALA A 46 -11.97 4.34 3.09
C ALA A 46 -11.71 4.41 1.57
N HIS A 47 -10.98 3.44 1.01
CA HIS A 47 -10.65 3.36 -0.42
C HIS A 47 -11.19 2.05 -1.02
N PRO A 48 -12.50 1.96 -1.33
CA PRO A 48 -13.14 0.71 -1.77
C PRO A 48 -12.56 0.12 -3.05
N ILE A 49 -11.82 0.90 -3.86
CA ILE A 49 -11.08 0.36 -5.00
C ILE A 49 -10.09 -0.75 -4.60
N LEU A 50 -9.56 -0.72 -3.37
CA LEU A 50 -8.65 -1.74 -2.83
C LEU A 50 -9.37 -3.04 -2.42
N SER A 51 -10.70 -3.05 -2.42
CA SER A 51 -11.55 -4.20 -2.04
C SER A 51 -12.65 -4.43 -3.06
N SER A 52 -12.35 -4.22 -4.35
CA SER A 52 -13.30 -4.48 -5.44
C SER A 52 -13.79 -5.92 -5.39
N GLU A 53 -15.11 -6.11 -5.51
CA GLU A 53 -15.73 -7.44 -5.64
C GLU A 53 -15.47 -8.07 -7.02
N MET A 54 -15.16 -7.23 -8.02
CA MET A 54 -14.89 -7.67 -9.38
C MET A 54 -13.38 -7.77 -9.62
N PRO A 55 -12.91 -8.77 -10.36
CA PRO A 55 -11.52 -8.84 -10.81
C PRO A 55 -11.13 -7.59 -11.59
N PHE A 56 -9.88 -7.16 -11.44
CA PHE A 56 -9.31 -6.09 -12.27
C PHE A 56 -9.09 -6.58 -13.70
N CYS A 57 -9.41 -5.72 -14.66
CA CYS A 57 -9.34 -6.02 -16.09
C CYS A 57 -8.04 -5.50 -16.73
N PHE A 58 -7.25 -4.67 -16.04
CA PHE A 58 -6.03 -4.02 -16.54
C PHE A 58 -6.26 -3.20 -17.82
N SER A 59 -7.45 -2.65 -17.96
CA SER A 59 -7.85 -1.89 -19.14
C SER A 59 -8.77 -0.73 -18.77
N ASP A 60 -8.80 0.28 -19.65
CA ASP A 60 -9.70 1.43 -19.51
C ASP A 60 -11.06 1.15 -20.16
N TYR A 61 -11.84 0.24 -19.55
CA TYR A 61 -13.15 -0.17 -20.08
C TYR A 61 -14.28 0.83 -19.79
N LYS A 62 -14.01 1.90 -19.02
CA LYS A 62 -14.97 2.98 -18.73
C LYS A 62 -14.55 4.33 -19.32
N THR A 63 -13.50 4.37 -20.11
CA THR A 63 -12.97 5.60 -20.73
C THR A 63 -12.64 6.71 -19.74
N HIS A 64 -12.06 6.34 -18.60
CA HIS A 64 -11.58 7.29 -17.57
C HIS A 64 -10.18 7.85 -17.88
N GLY A 65 -9.51 7.36 -18.92
CA GLY A 65 -8.17 7.73 -19.34
C GLY A 65 -7.07 6.86 -18.73
N PHE A 66 -7.42 5.96 -17.79
CA PHE A 66 -6.49 5.07 -17.10
C PHE A 66 -7.12 3.68 -16.89
N PRO A 67 -6.34 2.59 -16.91
CA PRO A 67 -6.80 1.28 -16.50
C PRO A 67 -7.27 1.26 -15.03
N ASP A 68 -8.15 0.32 -14.69
CA ASP A 68 -8.60 0.09 -13.32
C ASP A 68 -7.46 -0.28 -12.36
N LEU A 69 -6.49 -1.06 -12.87
CA LEU A 69 -5.22 -1.39 -12.22
C LEU A 69 -4.10 -1.35 -13.27
N SER A 70 -2.97 -0.76 -12.89
CA SER A 70 -1.77 -0.78 -13.73
C SER A 70 -0.50 -0.92 -12.91
N TYR A 71 0.55 -1.45 -13.56
CA TYR A 71 1.87 -1.63 -12.97
C TYR A 71 2.85 -0.61 -13.54
N HIS A 72 3.80 -0.19 -12.69
CA HIS A 72 4.79 0.83 -13.01
C HIS A 72 6.17 0.42 -12.49
N GLY A 73 7.21 0.91 -13.16
CA GLY A 73 8.59 0.71 -12.77
C GLY A 73 9.32 2.03 -12.57
N GLU A 74 10.59 2.07 -12.99
CA GLU A 74 11.38 3.30 -13.02
C GLU A 74 10.78 4.34 -13.99
N ASN A 75 10.05 3.85 -15.00
CA ASN A 75 9.24 4.66 -15.89
C ASN A 75 7.77 4.34 -15.69
N ALA A 76 6.91 5.38 -15.67
CA ALA A 76 5.47 5.21 -15.60
C ALA A 76 4.94 4.48 -16.85
N TRP A 77 3.95 3.60 -16.65
CA TRP A 77 3.28 2.84 -17.72
C TRP A 77 4.16 1.78 -18.42
N ILE A 78 5.39 1.61 -17.96
CA ILE A 78 6.33 0.63 -18.51
C ILE A 78 6.65 -0.38 -17.42
N THR A 79 6.12 -1.57 -17.59
CA THR A 79 6.38 -2.72 -16.73
C THR A 79 7.18 -3.76 -17.51
N GLY A 80 8.48 -3.55 -17.65
CA GLY A 80 9.35 -4.67 -17.96
C GLY A 80 9.42 -5.56 -16.72
N ILE A 81 8.73 -6.69 -16.67
CA ILE A 81 8.95 -7.68 -15.63
C ILE A 81 10.10 -8.56 -16.09
N ASP A 82 11.28 -8.28 -15.60
CA ASP A 82 12.42 -9.16 -15.71
C ASP A 82 12.74 -9.78 -14.34
N TYR A 83 13.52 -10.85 -14.34
CA TYR A 83 13.89 -11.58 -13.11
C TYR A 83 14.75 -10.76 -12.14
N GLY A 84 15.30 -9.64 -12.59
CA GLY A 84 16.14 -8.74 -11.77
C GLY A 84 15.36 -7.63 -11.09
N ARG A 85 14.08 -7.44 -11.41
CA ARG A 85 13.31 -6.33 -10.85
C ARG A 85 12.93 -6.60 -9.41
N MET A 86 13.38 -5.73 -8.52
CA MET A 86 13.12 -5.78 -7.10
C MET A 86 12.24 -4.62 -6.61
N SER A 87 11.61 -3.88 -7.51
CA SER A 87 10.68 -2.78 -7.17
C SER A 87 9.49 -2.76 -8.13
N LEU A 88 8.34 -2.40 -7.60
CA LEU A 88 7.07 -2.40 -8.33
C LEU A 88 6.15 -1.30 -7.79
N GLY A 89 5.55 -0.53 -8.69
CA GLY A 89 4.43 0.35 -8.38
C GLY A 89 3.11 -0.22 -8.91
N MET A 90 2.06 -0.14 -8.12
CA MET A 90 0.71 -0.55 -8.48
C MET A 90 -0.23 0.65 -8.34
N LEU A 91 -0.85 1.09 -9.44
CA LEU A 91 -1.87 2.13 -9.43
C LEU A 91 -3.26 1.52 -9.49
N TYR A 92 -4.05 1.78 -8.47
CA TYR A 92 -5.48 1.50 -8.41
C TYR A 92 -6.24 2.79 -8.76
N CYS A 93 -6.95 2.80 -9.89
CA CYS A 93 -7.68 3.97 -10.34
C CYS A 93 -9.01 4.11 -9.59
N GLY A 94 -9.13 5.13 -8.74
CA GLY A 94 -10.31 5.36 -7.90
C GLY A 94 -11.60 5.61 -8.68
N ALA A 95 -11.53 6.07 -9.93
CA ALA A 95 -12.69 6.28 -10.79
C ALA A 95 -13.47 4.99 -11.08
N TYR A 96 -12.88 3.82 -10.89
CA TYR A 96 -13.57 2.53 -11.02
C TYR A 96 -14.27 2.08 -9.74
N SER A 97 -14.03 2.78 -8.62
CA SER A 97 -14.78 2.55 -7.38
C SER A 97 -16.26 2.86 -7.58
N ARG A 98 -17.14 2.12 -6.89
CA ARG A 98 -18.57 2.40 -6.81
C ARG A 98 -18.94 3.40 -5.72
N SER A 99 -17.97 3.85 -4.94
CA SER A 99 -18.17 4.82 -3.86
C SER A 99 -17.94 6.26 -4.32
N GLU A 100 -18.34 7.21 -3.48
CA GLU A 100 -18.06 8.63 -3.69
C GLU A 100 -16.55 8.94 -3.58
N ASN A 101 -15.81 8.16 -2.81
CA ASN A 101 -14.36 8.30 -2.76
C ASN A 101 -13.72 7.70 -4.02
N GLN A 102 -13.24 8.58 -4.88
CA GLN A 102 -12.57 8.26 -6.15
C GLN A 102 -11.09 8.68 -6.12
N GLU A 103 -10.47 8.72 -4.95
CA GLU A 103 -9.04 8.92 -4.86
C GLU A 103 -8.30 7.72 -5.48
N ASP A 104 -7.28 8.01 -6.27
CA ASP A 104 -6.39 6.96 -6.79
C ASP A 104 -5.45 6.52 -5.68
N VAL A 105 -5.14 5.24 -5.64
CA VAL A 105 -4.19 4.69 -4.67
C VAL A 105 -3.00 4.12 -5.42
N TYR A 106 -1.80 4.55 -5.06
CA TYR A 106 -0.56 4.02 -5.58
C TYR A 106 0.21 3.32 -4.47
N VAL A 107 0.45 2.02 -4.64
CA VAL A 107 1.24 1.21 -3.70
C VAL A 107 2.58 0.91 -4.35
N ALA A 108 3.65 1.40 -3.74
CA ALA A 108 5.01 1.25 -4.21
C ALA A 108 5.77 0.27 -3.30
N TYR A 109 6.40 -0.72 -3.90
CA TYR A 109 7.19 -1.76 -3.23
C TYR A 109 8.65 -1.64 -3.62
N ASN A 110 9.53 -1.66 -2.63
CA ASN A 110 10.96 -1.83 -2.81
C ASN A 110 11.43 -3.06 -2.02
N PHE A 111 11.67 -4.16 -2.70
CA PHE A 111 12.20 -5.40 -2.11
C PHE A 111 13.72 -5.44 -2.12
N PHE A 112 14.35 -4.44 -2.73
CA PHE A 112 15.80 -4.37 -2.85
C PHE A 112 16.45 -3.86 -1.54
N SER A 113 17.70 -4.24 -1.31
CA SER A 113 18.51 -3.80 -0.16
C SER A 113 19.14 -2.41 -0.33
N ALA A 114 18.83 -1.72 -1.42
CA ALA A 114 19.25 -0.35 -1.72
C ALA A 114 18.04 0.55 -2.00
N VAL A 115 18.28 1.85 -2.04
CA VAL A 115 17.27 2.83 -2.46
C VAL A 115 16.84 2.54 -3.90
N SER A 116 15.54 2.53 -4.14
CA SER A 116 14.94 2.41 -5.48
C SER A 116 14.08 3.63 -5.78
N THR A 117 14.08 4.05 -7.04
CA THR A 117 13.20 5.12 -7.52
C THR A 117 12.12 4.53 -8.42
N LEU A 118 10.87 4.81 -8.10
CA LEU A 118 9.72 4.45 -8.92
C LEU A 118 9.07 5.70 -9.50
N ALA A 119 8.66 5.62 -10.76
CA ALA A 119 7.90 6.71 -11.37
C ALA A 119 6.50 6.80 -10.80
N LEU A 120 6.03 8.01 -10.58
CA LEU A 120 4.64 8.31 -10.27
C LEU A 120 3.91 8.65 -11.58
N PRO A 121 2.82 7.92 -11.92
CA PRO A 121 2.06 8.24 -13.11
C PRO A 121 1.37 9.59 -12.97
N LYS A 122 1.37 10.37 -14.06
CA LYS A 122 0.69 11.66 -14.07
C LYS A 122 -0.81 11.45 -14.23
N LEU A 123 -1.59 11.92 -13.25
CA LEU A 123 -3.04 11.73 -13.14
C LEU A 123 -3.81 13.02 -13.44
N GLY A 124 -3.61 13.59 -14.61
CA GLY A 124 -4.28 14.84 -15.00
C GLY A 124 -3.96 16.00 -14.05
N LYS A 125 -4.98 16.48 -13.31
CA LYS A 125 -4.85 17.60 -12.34
C LYS A 125 -4.66 17.14 -10.89
N LYS A 126 -4.63 15.83 -10.63
CA LYS A 126 -4.42 15.30 -9.28
C LYS A 126 -2.94 15.41 -8.89
N LYS A 127 -2.69 15.59 -7.60
CA LYS A 127 -1.36 15.56 -6.99
C LYS A 127 -1.22 14.34 -6.09
N TRP A 128 0.02 13.90 -5.91
CA TRP A 128 0.35 12.78 -5.05
C TRP A 128 0.61 13.21 -3.61
N TYR A 129 0.06 12.45 -2.67
CA TYR A 129 0.25 12.63 -1.23
C TYR A 129 0.67 11.30 -0.61
N LEU A 130 1.77 11.33 0.15
CA LEU A 130 2.26 10.16 0.88
C LEU A 130 1.39 9.94 2.13
N VAL A 131 0.88 8.73 2.28
CA VAL A 131 0.08 8.28 3.43
C VAL A 131 0.87 7.32 4.31
N VAL A 132 1.66 6.43 3.68
CA VAL A 132 2.46 5.44 4.38
C VAL A 132 3.88 5.41 3.82
N ASP A 133 4.88 5.42 4.70
CA ASP A 133 6.23 4.94 4.44
C ASP A 133 6.58 3.94 5.53
N SER A 134 6.65 2.65 5.20
CA SER A 134 6.90 1.58 6.17
C SER A 134 8.29 1.63 6.80
N ALA A 135 9.20 2.43 6.26
CA ALA A 135 10.56 2.61 6.77
C ALA A 135 10.71 3.86 7.65
N ASP A 136 9.62 4.59 7.93
CA ASP A 136 9.61 5.69 8.88
C ASP A 136 9.32 5.20 10.31
N GLU A 137 9.79 5.95 11.31
CA GLU A 137 9.47 5.70 12.73
C GLU A 137 7.95 5.71 12.99
N VAL A 138 7.23 6.62 12.33
CA VAL A 138 5.77 6.69 12.31
C VAL A 138 5.30 6.42 10.88
N PRO A 139 5.06 5.13 10.55
CA PRO A 139 4.81 4.73 9.15
C PRO A 139 3.54 5.34 8.56
N TYR A 140 2.45 5.39 9.31
CA TYR A 140 1.17 5.95 8.87
C TYR A 140 1.09 7.45 9.17
N LYS A 141 0.75 8.26 8.16
CA LYS A 141 0.60 9.70 8.28
C LYS A 141 -0.88 10.04 8.45
N GLU A 142 -1.29 10.50 9.64
CA GLU A 142 -2.67 10.96 9.90
C GLU A 142 -3.10 12.06 8.93
N SER A 143 -2.17 12.94 8.59
CA SER A 143 -2.33 13.94 7.52
C SER A 143 -1.44 13.59 6.35
N PRO A 144 -2.00 13.24 5.17
CA PRO A 144 -1.21 12.91 3.99
C PRO A 144 -0.25 14.04 3.60
N VAL A 145 1.00 13.71 3.33
CA VAL A 145 2.08 14.67 3.04
C VAL A 145 2.20 14.86 1.53
N ALA A 146 2.05 16.10 1.05
CA ALA A 146 2.21 16.41 -0.37
C ALA A 146 3.61 16.03 -0.87
N MET A 147 3.67 15.31 -1.99
CA MET A 147 4.94 14.95 -2.61
C MET A 147 5.63 16.20 -3.19
N LYS A 148 6.95 16.29 -2.99
CA LYS A 148 7.77 17.37 -3.57
C LYS A 148 7.93 17.22 -5.08
N SER A 149 7.85 16.00 -5.60
CA SER A 149 7.89 15.66 -7.00
C SER A 149 6.66 14.85 -7.35
N ASP A 150 5.97 15.25 -8.43
CA ASP A 150 4.85 14.47 -8.98
C ASP A 150 5.33 13.42 -10.00
N ALA A 151 6.65 13.31 -10.23
CA ALA A 151 7.21 12.44 -11.27
C ALA A 151 7.75 11.11 -10.72
N SER A 152 8.24 11.09 -9.48
CA SER A 152 8.84 9.88 -8.89
C SER A 152 8.88 9.91 -7.37
N ILE A 153 9.02 8.73 -6.79
CA ILE A 153 9.28 8.51 -5.37
C ILE A 153 10.57 7.73 -5.19
N ALA A 154 11.48 8.23 -4.34
CA ALA A 154 12.65 7.49 -3.88
C ALA A 154 12.27 6.74 -2.60
N MET A 155 12.41 5.41 -2.63
CA MET A 155 12.03 4.51 -1.55
C MET A 155 13.24 3.99 -0.82
N LYS A 156 13.18 3.93 0.49
CA LYS A 156 14.18 3.29 1.32
C LYS A 156 14.28 1.78 1.01
N PRO A 157 15.39 1.11 1.36
CA PRO A 157 15.51 -0.33 1.21
C PRO A 157 14.38 -1.08 1.92
N GLN A 158 13.91 -2.18 1.31
CA GLN A 158 12.93 -3.11 1.90
C GLN A 158 11.71 -2.40 2.50
N SER A 159 11.12 -1.47 1.73
CA SER A 159 10.01 -0.64 2.19
C SER A 159 8.80 -0.68 1.25
N ILE A 160 7.67 -0.28 1.81
CA ILE A 160 6.42 -0.07 1.09
C ILE A 160 5.98 1.36 1.35
N CYS A 161 5.63 2.08 0.26
CA CYS A 161 4.99 3.39 0.36
C CYS A 161 3.58 3.33 -0.22
N ILE A 162 2.63 4.01 0.43
CA ILE A 162 1.27 4.17 -0.09
C ILE A 162 1.02 5.66 -0.30
N LEU A 163 0.58 6.01 -1.50
CA LEU A 163 0.24 7.37 -1.87
C LEU A 163 -1.22 7.43 -2.34
N ILE A 164 -1.83 8.58 -2.16
CA ILE A 164 -3.14 8.90 -2.74
C ILE A 164 -3.01 10.01 -3.78
N GLY A 165 -3.71 9.85 -4.89
CA GLY A 165 -3.86 10.86 -5.94
C GLY A 165 -5.20 11.58 -5.80
N LYS A 166 -5.19 12.86 -5.41
CA LYS A 166 -6.40 13.66 -5.25
C LYS A 166 -6.27 15.04 -5.86
N GLN A 167 -7.40 15.65 -6.21
CA GLN A 167 -7.43 17.03 -6.67
C GLN A 167 -7.12 17.97 -5.50
N GLU A 168 -6.34 19.01 -5.76
CA GLU A 168 -6.23 20.12 -4.82
C GLU A 168 -7.58 20.79 -4.66
N VAL A 169 -8.11 20.78 -3.44
CA VAL A 169 -9.23 21.65 -3.08
C VAL A 169 -8.68 23.07 -3.03
N LYS A 170 -9.16 23.93 -3.93
CA LYS A 170 -8.83 25.36 -3.93
C LYS A 170 -9.51 26.04 -2.76
#